data_fbb813892529c4103ee3be483e5a6ecc
#
_entry.id   fbb813892529c4103ee3be483e5a6ecc
#
_cell.length_a   1.000
_cell.length_b   1.000
_cell.length_c   1.000
_cell.angle_alpha   90.00
_cell.angle_beta   90.00
_cell.angle_gamma   90.00
#
_symmetry.space_group_name_H-M   'P 1'
#
loop_
_entity.id
_entity.type
_entity.pdbx_description
1 polymer ?
#
loop_
_entity_poly.entity_id
_entity_poly.type
_entity_poly.pdbx_seq_one_letter_code
_entity_poly.pdbx_strand_id
1 'polypeptide(L)'
;RMRQVLIVFAAFLLLAVGVSFVNGPAELLARLTGWDMTLWLWVIFAYYVFATLLPIDKIIGKVYPFMGGALLFMALGVGAYLIYGDATGAIEMKELTADSLRNFHSNPDANILFPMLFVVISCGAISGFHATQSPLMARCMANEKYARPVFYGAMVSEGVVALIWATAAIAYFGGPEGLNAAADAGKTPAVMVNEICNSWLGRVGAVLAILGVVACPITSGDTAFRSMRLIVAQAFRFSQKKLVSRLVVSVPIFVVAYVCCFMDFSTIWKYVGISNQILATVTLWTAAAFLARSGKVHWIMTVPAMFLTDVCVCYLCVAPYKVGGLAMPQVVGNVAGIVAAFALLALFLYKMRRR
;
A
#
# COMPACT_ATOMS: atom_id res chain seq x y z
N ARG A 1 18.75 7.27 -19.04
CA ARG A 1 17.94 6.07 -19.28
C ARG A 1 17.34 5.51 -17.97
N MET A 2 18.11 5.23 -16.93
CA MET A 2 17.60 4.72 -15.64
C MET A 2 16.52 5.63 -15.02
N ARG A 3 16.74 6.96 -14.98
CA ARG A 3 15.74 7.92 -14.47
C ARG A 3 14.39 7.81 -15.21
N GLN A 4 14.38 7.61 -16.51
CA GLN A 4 13.16 7.48 -17.30
C GLN A 4 12.41 6.19 -16.95
N VAL A 5 13.14 5.08 -16.81
CA VAL A 5 12.55 3.79 -16.38
C VAL A 5 11.89 3.93 -15.01
N LEU A 6 12.57 4.56 -14.04
CA LEU A 6 12.01 4.78 -12.70
C LEU A 6 10.78 5.70 -12.72
N ILE A 7 10.76 6.71 -13.58
CA ILE A 7 9.61 7.60 -13.75
C ILE A 7 8.39 6.83 -14.27
N VAL A 8 8.57 6.02 -15.32
CA VAL A 8 7.49 5.21 -15.91
C VAL A 8 6.98 4.20 -14.88
N PHE A 9 7.90 3.53 -14.19
CA PHE A 9 7.56 2.56 -13.15
C PHE A 9 6.81 3.18 -11.97
N ALA A 10 7.27 4.33 -11.47
CA ALA A 10 6.58 5.06 -10.39
C ALA A 10 5.21 5.56 -10.84
N ALA A 11 5.06 6.02 -12.09
CA ALA A 11 3.77 6.42 -12.63
C ALA A 11 2.80 5.23 -12.73
N PHE A 12 3.28 4.06 -13.16
CA PHE A 12 2.48 2.83 -13.20
C PHE A 12 2.01 2.42 -11.79
N LEU A 13 2.92 2.40 -10.81
CA LEU A 13 2.56 2.11 -9.42
C LEU A 13 1.50 3.07 -8.89
N LEU A 14 1.71 4.37 -9.09
CA LEU A 14 0.77 5.40 -8.60
C LEU A 14 -0.60 5.31 -9.27
N LEU A 15 -0.65 4.92 -10.55
CA LEU A 15 -1.90 4.63 -11.24
C LEU A 15 -2.62 3.44 -10.60
N ALA A 16 -1.91 2.32 -10.44
CA ALA A 16 -2.49 1.10 -9.88
C ALA A 16 -2.97 1.30 -8.42
N VAL A 17 -2.19 2.01 -7.60
CA VAL A 17 -2.58 2.42 -6.24
C VAL A 17 -3.82 3.31 -6.27
N GLY A 18 -3.84 4.32 -7.14
CA GLY A 18 -4.98 5.22 -7.30
C GLY A 18 -6.26 4.48 -7.68
N VAL A 19 -6.19 3.57 -8.65
CA VAL A 19 -7.33 2.71 -9.08
C VAL A 19 -7.83 1.85 -7.92
N SER A 20 -6.94 1.21 -7.17
CA SER A 20 -7.32 0.38 -6.02
C SER A 20 -8.03 1.19 -4.93
N PHE A 21 -7.58 2.42 -4.70
CA PHE A 21 -8.18 3.32 -3.72
C PHE A 21 -9.45 4.04 -4.20
N VAL A 22 -9.83 3.86 -5.46
CA VAL A 22 -11.16 4.23 -5.98
C VAL A 22 -12.13 3.05 -5.85
N ASN A 23 -11.71 1.86 -6.27
CA ASN A 23 -12.58 0.69 -6.34
C ASN A 23 -13.10 0.24 -4.97
N GLY A 24 -12.23 0.15 -3.94
CA GLY A 24 -12.65 -0.27 -2.61
C GLY A 24 -13.76 0.61 -2.01
N PRO A 25 -13.58 1.93 -1.91
CA PRO A 25 -14.63 2.85 -1.47
C PRO A 25 -15.90 2.81 -2.33
N ALA A 26 -15.77 2.75 -3.66
CA ALA A 26 -16.93 2.71 -4.55
C ALA A 26 -17.79 1.45 -4.33
N GLU A 27 -17.15 0.29 -4.18
CA GLU A 27 -17.84 -0.97 -3.88
C GLU A 27 -18.55 -0.91 -2.52
N LEU A 28 -17.87 -0.43 -1.48
CA LEU A 28 -18.47 -0.33 -0.16
C LEU A 28 -19.66 0.63 -0.15
N LEU A 29 -19.53 1.80 -0.77
CA LEU A 29 -20.63 2.77 -0.88
C LEU A 29 -21.79 2.22 -1.69
N ALA A 30 -21.55 1.49 -2.78
CA ALA A 30 -22.59 0.84 -3.55
C ALA A 30 -23.37 -0.18 -2.71
N ARG A 31 -22.69 -1.00 -1.91
CA ARG A 31 -23.34 -1.96 -1.00
C ARG A 31 -24.13 -1.28 0.12
N LEU A 32 -23.61 -0.18 0.70
CA LEU A 32 -24.29 0.52 1.80
C LEU A 32 -25.50 1.32 1.35
N THR A 33 -25.47 1.90 0.14
CA THR A 33 -26.54 2.76 -0.37
C THR A 33 -27.51 2.06 -1.29
N GLY A 34 -27.14 0.88 -1.83
CA GLY A 34 -27.89 0.17 -2.86
C GLY A 34 -27.80 0.83 -4.26
N TRP A 35 -26.97 1.84 -4.44
CA TRP A 35 -26.77 2.52 -5.72
C TRP A 35 -25.70 1.81 -6.55
N ASP A 36 -25.72 2.07 -7.86
CA ASP A 36 -24.75 1.49 -8.79
C ASP A 36 -23.31 1.90 -8.45
N MET A 37 -22.38 0.95 -8.50
CA MET A 37 -20.96 1.20 -8.30
C MET A 37 -20.40 2.24 -9.28
N THR A 38 -20.88 2.25 -10.51
CA THR A 38 -20.45 3.18 -11.55
C THR A 38 -20.75 4.64 -11.17
N LEU A 39 -21.87 4.88 -10.51
CA LEU A 39 -22.21 6.20 -10.00
C LEU A 39 -21.21 6.67 -8.96
N TRP A 40 -20.82 5.77 -8.02
CA TRP A 40 -19.83 6.09 -7.00
C TRP A 40 -18.43 6.29 -7.59
N LEU A 41 -18.06 5.56 -8.65
CA LEU A 41 -16.84 5.82 -9.39
C LEU A 41 -16.83 7.27 -9.94
N TRP A 42 -17.92 7.70 -10.58
CA TRP A 42 -18.04 9.08 -11.08
C TRP A 42 -17.96 10.13 -9.98
N VAL A 43 -18.60 9.90 -8.84
CA VAL A 43 -18.54 10.81 -7.68
C VAL A 43 -17.12 10.96 -7.16
N ILE A 44 -16.40 9.84 -7.00
CA ILE A 44 -15.02 9.85 -6.50
C ILE A 44 -14.07 10.50 -7.52
N PHE A 45 -14.21 10.22 -8.81
CA PHE A 45 -13.39 10.89 -9.84
C PHE A 45 -13.71 12.38 -9.94
N ALA A 46 -14.96 12.79 -9.82
CA ALA A 46 -15.33 14.20 -9.73
C ALA A 46 -14.63 14.89 -8.55
N TYR A 47 -14.63 14.25 -7.38
CA TYR A 47 -13.86 14.73 -6.23
C TYR A 47 -12.38 14.91 -6.58
N TYR A 48 -11.73 13.93 -7.25
CA TYR A 48 -10.31 14.05 -7.62
C TYR A 48 -10.02 15.16 -8.61
N VAL A 49 -10.94 15.42 -9.54
CA VAL A 49 -10.82 16.58 -10.44
C VAL A 49 -10.83 17.87 -9.63
N PHE A 50 -11.80 18.05 -8.71
CA PHE A 50 -11.86 19.22 -7.82
C PHE A 50 -10.63 19.32 -6.92
N ALA A 51 -10.21 18.21 -6.29
CA ALA A 51 -9.04 18.16 -5.43
C ALA A 51 -7.74 18.55 -6.18
N THR A 52 -7.63 18.17 -7.46
CA THR A 52 -6.49 18.56 -8.31
C THR A 52 -6.40 20.09 -8.53
N LEU A 53 -7.50 20.80 -8.48
CA LEU A 53 -7.54 22.26 -8.64
C LEU A 53 -7.12 23.00 -7.36
N LEU A 54 -7.35 22.39 -6.20
CA LEU A 54 -7.07 23.00 -4.90
C LEU A 54 -5.59 22.88 -4.51
N PRO A 55 -5.04 23.85 -3.78
CA PRO A 55 -3.73 23.73 -3.16
C PRO A 55 -3.69 22.57 -2.15
N ILE A 56 -2.64 21.75 -2.24
CA ILE A 56 -2.48 20.55 -1.41
C ILE A 56 -2.51 20.86 0.09
N ASP A 57 -1.90 21.96 0.51
CA ASP A 57 -1.74 22.37 1.91
C ASP A 57 -3.09 22.61 2.60
N LYS A 58 -4.09 23.12 1.85
CA LYS A 58 -5.45 23.38 2.38
C LYS A 58 -6.24 22.10 2.64
N ILE A 59 -6.06 21.08 1.79
CA ILE A 59 -6.73 19.78 1.93
C ILE A 59 -6.05 18.99 3.04
N ILE A 60 -4.72 18.82 2.97
CA ILE A 60 -3.94 18.08 3.96
C ILE A 60 -4.12 18.68 5.35
N GLY A 61 -4.06 20.01 5.48
CA GLY A 61 -4.11 20.67 6.78
C GLY A 61 -5.48 20.63 7.48
N LYS A 62 -6.59 20.47 6.76
CA LYS A 62 -7.94 20.55 7.34
C LYS A 62 -8.72 19.25 7.29
N VAL A 63 -8.70 18.56 6.17
CA VAL A 63 -9.51 17.36 5.93
C VAL A 63 -8.81 16.09 6.44
N TYR A 64 -7.53 15.93 6.14
CA TYR A 64 -6.80 14.73 6.49
C TYR A 64 -6.65 14.48 7.99
N PRO A 65 -6.41 15.48 8.86
CA PRO A 65 -6.37 15.24 10.30
C PRO A 65 -7.68 14.67 10.85
N PHE A 66 -8.82 15.13 10.33
CA PHE A 66 -10.12 14.60 10.74
C PHE A 66 -10.30 13.14 10.30
N MET A 67 -9.97 12.83 9.03
CA MET A 67 -10.07 11.46 8.50
C MET A 67 -9.08 10.51 9.20
N GLY A 68 -7.84 10.96 9.40
CA GLY A 68 -6.82 10.20 10.14
C GLY A 68 -7.21 9.95 11.59
N GLY A 69 -7.81 10.96 12.26
CA GLY A 69 -8.35 10.83 13.61
C GLY A 69 -9.46 9.77 13.69
N ALA A 70 -10.40 9.79 12.74
CA ALA A 70 -11.47 8.80 12.66
C ALA A 70 -10.92 7.37 12.45
N LEU A 71 -9.93 7.20 11.56
CA LEU A 71 -9.26 5.93 11.32
C LEU A 71 -8.55 5.40 12.58
N LEU A 72 -7.80 6.25 13.26
CA LEU A 72 -7.10 5.86 14.50
C LEU A 72 -8.08 5.50 15.61
N PHE A 73 -9.16 6.26 15.74
CA PHE A 73 -10.20 5.97 16.74
C PHE A 73 -10.89 4.63 16.43
N MET A 74 -11.18 4.36 15.19
CA MET A 74 -11.72 3.06 14.73
C MET A 74 -10.74 1.92 15.03
N ALA A 75 -9.47 2.06 14.69
CA ALA A 75 -8.46 1.04 14.93
C ALA A 75 -8.24 0.78 16.43
N LEU A 76 -8.23 1.83 17.26
CA LEU A 76 -8.13 1.70 18.71
C LEU A 76 -9.39 1.04 19.30
N GLY A 77 -10.58 1.36 18.79
CA GLY A 77 -11.84 0.71 19.20
C GLY A 77 -11.85 -0.78 18.88
N VAL A 78 -11.43 -1.17 17.68
CA VAL A 78 -11.28 -2.58 17.29
C VAL A 78 -10.22 -3.27 18.15
N GLY A 79 -9.07 -2.65 18.37
CA GLY A 79 -8.01 -3.18 19.24
C GLY A 79 -8.45 -3.36 20.69
N ALA A 80 -9.19 -2.40 21.23
CA ALA A 80 -9.75 -2.49 22.58
C ALA A 80 -10.78 -3.62 22.68
N TYR A 81 -11.62 -3.79 21.65
CA TYR A 81 -12.59 -4.89 21.62
C TYR A 81 -11.92 -6.27 21.49
N LEU A 82 -10.82 -6.38 20.74
CA LEU A 82 -10.01 -7.60 20.70
C LEU A 82 -9.53 -8.00 22.10
N ILE A 83 -8.91 -7.07 22.83
CA ILE A 83 -8.39 -7.33 24.18
C ILE A 83 -9.52 -7.67 25.16
N TYR A 84 -10.63 -6.91 25.10
CA TYR A 84 -11.79 -7.14 25.95
C TYR A 84 -12.47 -8.47 25.63
N GLY A 85 -12.66 -8.79 24.34
CA GLY A 85 -13.32 -10.00 23.87
C GLY A 85 -12.55 -11.27 24.22
N ASP A 86 -11.23 -11.23 24.11
CA ASP A 86 -10.34 -12.32 24.52
C ASP A 86 -10.38 -12.52 26.05
N ALA A 87 -10.28 -11.45 26.82
CA ALA A 87 -10.34 -11.51 28.28
C ALA A 87 -11.69 -12.00 28.83
N THR A 88 -12.77 -11.78 28.09
CA THR A 88 -14.14 -12.24 28.47
C THR A 88 -14.52 -13.59 27.85
N GLY A 89 -13.67 -14.15 26.97
CA GLY A 89 -13.98 -15.38 26.21
C GLY A 89 -15.00 -15.19 25.10
N ALA A 90 -15.33 -13.95 24.74
CA ALA A 90 -16.24 -13.65 23.62
C ALA A 90 -15.56 -13.79 22.25
N ILE A 91 -14.24 -13.72 22.21
CA ILE A 91 -13.39 -13.92 21.04
C ILE A 91 -12.26 -14.86 21.47
N GLU A 92 -11.89 -15.77 20.60
CA GLU A 92 -10.69 -16.61 20.78
C GLU A 92 -9.57 -16.07 19.90
N MET A 93 -8.60 -15.41 20.51
CA MET A 93 -7.35 -15.05 19.82
C MET A 93 -6.43 -16.29 19.76
N LYS A 94 -6.14 -16.75 18.55
CA LYS A 94 -5.22 -17.87 18.37
C LYS A 94 -3.79 -17.47 18.69
N GLU A 95 -3.12 -18.26 19.51
CA GLU A 95 -1.71 -18.06 19.83
C GLU A 95 -0.81 -18.32 18.62
N LEU A 96 0.30 -17.58 18.54
CA LEU A 96 1.35 -17.79 17.56
C LEU A 96 2.19 -19.02 17.97
N THR A 97 1.82 -20.17 17.42
CA THR A 97 2.54 -21.42 17.60
C THR A 97 3.35 -21.77 16.34
N ALA A 98 4.19 -22.79 16.40
CA ALA A 98 4.91 -23.28 15.22
C ALA A 98 3.95 -23.69 14.08
N ASP A 99 2.78 -24.21 14.42
CA ASP A 99 1.74 -24.59 13.45
C ASP A 99 1.13 -23.38 12.74
N SER A 100 1.20 -22.21 13.35
CA SER A 100 0.76 -20.94 12.74
C SER A 100 1.67 -20.46 11.61
N LEU A 101 2.86 -21.04 11.46
CA LEU A 101 3.83 -20.67 10.41
C LEU A 101 3.63 -21.42 9.09
N ARG A 102 2.63 -22.31 9.00
CA ARG A 102 2.31 -23.00 7.75
C ARG A 102 1.53 -22.10 6.78
N ASN A 103 1.48 -22.50 5.52
CA ASN A 103 0.68 -21.82 4.52
C ASN A 103 -0.80 -22.23 4.62
N PHE A 104 -1.66 -21.30 5.04
CA PHE A 104 -3.10 -21.50 5.18
C PHE A 104 -3.91 -21.06 3.95
N HIS A 105 -3.26 -20.58 2.89
CA HIS A 105 -3.97 -20.11 1.70
C HIS A 105 -4.79 -21.26 1.07
N SER A 106 -5.99 -20.97 0.57
CA SER A 106 -6.88 -21.93 -0.09
C SER A 106 -6.22 -22.62 -1.29
N ASN A 107 -5.29 -21.95 -1.97
CA ASN A 107 -4.45 -22.53 -3.02
C ASN A 107 -2.95 -22.31 -2.67
N PRO A 108 -2.34 -23.17 -1.85
CA PRO A 108 -0.96 -22.99 -1.37
C PRO A 108 0.08 -23.16 -2.48
N ASP A 109 -0.18 -23.98 -3.49
CA ASP A 109 0.75 -24.20 -4.61
C ASP A 109 0.91 -22.98 -5.50
N ALA A 110 -0.16 -22.22 -5.70
CA ALA A 110 -0.13 -20.98 -6.46
C ALA A 110 0.28 -19.76 -5.62
N ASN A 111 0.20 -19.85 -4.30
CA ASN A 111 0.51 -18.78 -3.35
C ASN A 111 1.52 -19.26 -2.31
N ILE A 112 2.71 -19.59 -2.78
CA ILE A 112 3.82 -20.09 -1.96
C ILE A 112 4.21 -19.02 -0.93
N LEU A 113 4.45 -19.44 0.32
CA LEU A 113 4.71 -18.54 1.45
C LEU A 113 5.85 -17.54 1.15
N PHE A 114 7.00 -18.04 0.64
CA PHE A 114 8.06 -17.17 0.12
C PHE A 114 8.02 -17.21 -1.42
N PRO A 115 7.94 -16.09 -2.12
CA PRO A 115 8.04 -14.69 -1.67
C PRO A 115 6.69 -14.01 -1.40
N MET A 116 5.54 -14.69 -1.58
CA MET A 116 4.21 -14.06 -1.63
C MET A 116 3.86 -13.31 -0.33
N LEU A 117 4.14 -13.89 0.84
CA LEU A 117 3.93 -13.27 2.13
C LEU A 117 4.57 -11.87 2.20
N PHE A 118 5.83 -11.76 1.79
CA PHE A 118 6.58 -10.49 1.87
C PHE A 118 6.11 -9.45 0.87
N VAL A 119 5.49 -9.87 -0.23
CA VAL A 119 4.83 -8.95 -1.17
C VAL A 119 3.52 -8.41 -0.57
N VAL A 120 2.75 -9.27 0.12
CA VAL A 120 1.46 -8.88 0.73
C VAL A 120 1.67 -7.92 1.91
N ILE A 121 2.62 -8.20 2.81
CA ILE A 121 2.87 -7.33 3.99
C ILE A 121 3.64 -6.05 3.66
N SER A 122 3.97 -5.81 2.40
CA SER A 122 4.85 -4.72 1.98
C SER A 122 4.37 -3.33 2.39
N CYS A 123 3.07 -3.08 2.31
CA CYS A 123 2.55 -1.74 2.62
C CYS A 123 2.71 -1.38 4.11
N GLY A 124 2.51 -2.32 5.02
CA GLY A 124 2.62 -2.08 6.45
C GLY A 124 4.05 -2.19 7.01
N ALA A 125 4.99 -2.74 6.23
CA ALA A 125 6.37 -2.94 6.67
C ALA A 125 7.36 -1.99 5.97
N ILE A 126 7.54 -2.13 4.66
CA ILE A 126 8.46 -1.31 3.85
C ILE A 126 7.77 -0.99 2.54
N SER A 127 7.19 0.20 2.42
CA SER A 127 6.39 0.59 1.28
C SER A 127 7.12 1.53 0.31
N GLY A 128 7.17 1.15 -0.95
CA GLY A 128 7.65 2.02 -2.04
C GLY A 128 6.72 3.21 -2.30
N PHE A 129 5.44 3.10 -1.96
CA PHE A 129 4.51 4.22 -2.03
C PHE A 129 4.96 5.38 -1.14
N HIS A 130 5.51 5.11 0.05
CA HIS A 130 6.07 6.13 0.93
C HIS A 130 7.19 6.92 0.28
N ALA A 131 8.02 6.29 -0.57
CA ALA A 131 9.06 6.99 -1.30
C ALA A 131 8.51 8.05 -2.27
N THR A 132 7.30 7.88 -2.78
CA THR A 132 6.62 8.87 -3.64
C THR A 132 5.94 9.96 -2.82
N GLN A 133 5.51 9.68 -1.58
CA GLN A 133 4.79 10.61 -0.72
C GLN A 133 5.72 11.44 0.18
N SER A 134 6.84 10.87 0.64
CA SER A 134 7.79 11.56 1.52
C SER A 134 8.25 12.93 1.02
N PRO A 135 8.56 13.12 -0.28
CA PRO A 135 8.92 14.45 -0.78
C PRO A 135 7.78 15.48 -0.70
N LEU A 136 6.52 15.05 -0.80
CA LEU A 136 5.36 15.93 -0.63
C LEU A 136 5.19 16.32 0.84
N MET A 137 5.29 15.35 1.73
CA MET A 137 5.19 15.58 3.18
C MET A 137 6.33 16.48 3.68
N ALA A 138 7.56 16.28 3.21
CA ALA A 138 8.70 17.12 3.55
C ALA A 138 8.47 18.60 3.17
N ARG A 139 7.78 18.86 2.05
CA ARG A 139 7.43 20.23 1.64
C ARG A 139 6.34 20.88 2.47
N CYS A 140 5.44 20.07 3.06
CA CYS A 140 4.35 20.55 3.90
C CYS A 140 4.77 20.72 5.37
N MET A 141 5.95 20.21 5.74
CA MET A 141 6.45 20.24 7.10
C MET A 141 6.91 21.64 7.52
N ALA A 142 6.37 22.17 8.60
CA ALA A 142 6.66 23.53 9.04
C ALA A 142 8.06 23.68 9.70
N ASN A 143 8.59 22.58 10.29
CA ASN A 143 9.88 22.61 10.99
C ASN A 143 10.51 21.20 10.97
N GLU A 144 11.84 21.12 10.81
CA GLU A 144 12.59 19.84 10.80
C GLU A 144 12.47 19.02 12.10
N LYS A 145 12.21 19.65 13.24
CA LYS A 145 11.98 18.95 14.51
C LYS A 145 10.82 17.96 14.45
N TYR A 146 9.88 18.15 13.53
CA TYR A 146 8.76 17.24 13.29
C TYR A 146 9.10 16.07 12.36
N ALA A 147 10.30 16.03 11.78
CA ALA A 147 10.67 14.96 10.83
C ALA A 147 10.57 13.56 11.46
N ARG A 148 11.04 13.39 12.69
CA ARG A 148 11.00 12.10 13.38
C ARG A 148 9.56 11.62 13.64
N PRO A 149 8.64 12.39 14.26
CA PRO A 149 7.26 11.94 14.42
C PRO A 149 6.53 11.78 13.08
N VAL A 150 6.77 12.64 12.08
CA VAL A 150 6.09 12.58 10.78
C VAL A 150 6.52 11.36 9.95
N PHE A 151 7.81 11.05 9.86
CA PHE A 151 8.28 9.97 9.01
C PHE A 151 8.44 8.65 9.75
N TYR A 152 9.06 8.64 10.92
CA TYR A 152 9.24 7.42 11.71
C TYR A 152 8.01 7.08 12.54
N GLY A 153 7.45 8.05 13.26
CA GLY A 153 6.28 7.83 14.11
C GLY A 153 5.06 7.37 13.33
N ALA A 154 4.81 7.95 12.14
CA ALA A 154 3.72 7.52 11.28
C ALA A 154 3.88 6.06 10.82
N MET A 155 5.09 5.63 10.47
CA MET A 155 5.37 4.24 10.07
C MET A 155 5.14 3.25 11.21
N VAL A 156 5.55 3.60 12.43
CA VAL A 156 5.27 2.76 13.61
C VAL A 156 3.76 2.65 13.85
N SER A 157 3.04 3.78 13.78
CA SER A 157 1.58 3.78 13.92
C SER A 157 0.88 2.97 12.84
N GLU A 158 1.33 3.05 11.59
CA GLU A 158 0.82 2.25 10.48
C GLU A 158 1.01 0.75 10.73
N GLY A 159 2.21 0.35 11.17
CA GLY A 159 2.50 -1.06 11.50
C GLY A 159 1.63 -1.58 12.64
N VAL A 160 1.40 -0.79 13.69
CA VAL A 160 0.51 -1.17 14.80
C VAL A 160 -0.93 -1.32 14.31
N VAL A 161 -1.44 -0.37 13.51
CA VAL A 161 -2.79 -0.45 12.94
C VAL A 161 -2.92 -1.68 12.02
N ALA A 162 -1.92 -1.97 11.21
CA ALA A 162 -1.92 -3.16 10.36
C ALA A 162 -1.99 -4.47 11.18
N LEU A 163 -1.26 -4.56 12.28
CA LEU A 163 -1.33 -5.71 13.20
C LEU A 163 -2.71 -5.85 13.87
N ILE A 164 -3.31 -4.75 14.30
CA ILE A 164 -4.69 -4.75 14.84
C ILE A 164 -5.66 -5.34 13.81
N TRP A 165 -5.59 -4.89 12.55
CA TRP A 165 -6.49 -5.37 11.50
C TRP A 165 -6.22 -6.83 11.11
N ALA A 166 -4.97 -7.26 11.06
CA ALA A 166 -4.62 -8.66 10.80
C ALA A 166 -5.19 -9.58 11.88
N THR A 167 -5.02 -9.21 13.15
CA THR A 167 -5.56 -9.97 14.29
C THR A 167 -7.10 -9.96 14.29
N ALA A 168 -7.71 -8.79 14.05
CA ALA A 168 -9.15 -8.64 14.01
C ALA A 168 -9.80 -9.50 12.92
N ALA A 169 -9.22 -9.53 11.72
CA ALA A 169 -9.72 -10.34 10.63
C ALA A 169 -9.65 -11.85 10.97
N ILE A 170 -8.53 -12.32 11.49
CA ILE A 170 -8.36 -13.72 11.89
C ILE A 170 -9.35 -14.08 13.01
N ALA A 171 -9.47 -13.26 14.05
CA ALA A 171 -10.32 -13.52 15.19
C ALA A 171 -11.82 -13.48 14.82
N TYR A 172 -12.25 -12.52 13.98
CA TYR A 172 -13.64 -12.36 13.58
C TYR A 172 -14.14 -13.51 12.70
N PHE A 173 -13.33 -13.97 11.76
CA PHE A 173 -13.69 -15.05 10.85
C PHE A 173 -13.38 -16.46 11.40
N GLY A 174 -12.97 -16.58 12.66
CA GLY A 174 -12.73 -17.87 13.32
C GLY A 174 -11.44 -18.58 12.90
N GLY A 175 -10.47 -17.84 12.39
CA GLY A 175 -9.17 -18.35 11.98
C GLY A 175 -8.82 -18.09 10.51
N PRO A 176 -7.63 -18.53 10.08
CA PRO A 176 -7.19 -18.38 8.70
C PRO A 176 -8.10 -19.06 7.68
N GLU A 177 -8.64 -20.22 8.02
CA GLU A 177 -9.55 -20.98 7.16
C GLU A 177 -10.87 -20.25 6.92
N GLY A 178 -11.47 -19.68 7.98
CA GLY A 178 -12.70 -18.90 7.86
C GLY A 178 -12.47 -17.58 7.10
N LEU A 179 -11.32 -16.94 7.29
CA LEU A 179 -10.94 -15.77 6.53
C LEU A 179 -10.76 -16.09 5.03
N ASN A 180 -10.13 -17.22 4.69
CA ASN A 180 -10.00 -17.69 3.31
C ASN A 180 -11.38 -17.98 2.71
N ALA A 181 -12.27 -18.66 3.43
CA ALA A 181 -13.62 -18.94 2.95
C ALA A 181 -14.40 -17.64 2.67
N ALA A 182 -14.23 -16.61 3.49
CA ALA A 182 -14.85 -15.30 3.25
C ALA A 182 -14.27 -14.62 2.00
N ALA A 183 -12.95 -14.71 1.77
CA ALA A 183 -12.29 -14.18 0.59
C ALA A 183 -12.72 -14.94 -0.69
N ASP A 184 -12.77 -16.27 -0.64
CA ASP A 184 -13.22 -17.13 -1.75
C ASP A 184 -14.71 -16.92 -2.08
N ALA A 185 -15.52 -16.51 -1.09
CA ALA A 185 -16.92 -16.07 -1.28
C ALA A 185 -17.02 -14.66 -1.91
N GLY A 186 -15.90 -14.02 -2.28
CA GLY A 186 -15.87 -12.73 -2.95
C GLY A 186 -16.00 -11.52 -2.01
N LYS A 187 -15.80 -11.67 -0.70
CA LYS A 187 -15.74 -10.53 0.20
C LYS A 187 -14.42 -9.78 0.03
N THR A 188 -14.51 -8.51 -0.31
CA THR A 188 -13.32 -7.64 -0.39
C THR A 188 -12.88 -7.18 1.00
N PRO A 189 -11.61 -6.74 1.17
CA PRO A 189 -11.13 -6.21 2.44
C PRO A 189 -12.00 -5.09 3.01
N ALA A 190 -12.53 -4.20 2.17
CA ALA A 190 -13.41 -3.11 2.58
C ALA A 190 -14.72 -3.62 3.21
N VAL A 191 -15.30 -4.67 2.63
CA VAL A 191 -16.52 -5.33 3.15
C VAL A 191 -16.23 -6.02 4.48
N MET A 192 -15.10 -6.75 4.57
CA MET A 192 -14.70 -7.44 5.81
C MET A 192 -14.50 -6.46 6.96
N VAL A 193 -13.81 -5.32 6.72
CA VAL A 193 -13.61 -4.27 7.73
C VAL A 193 -14.96 -3.69 8.18
N ASN A 194 -15.88 -3.45 7.24
CA ASN A 194 -17.21 -2.95 7.58
C ASN A 194 -18.00 -3.96 8.46
N GLU A 195 -17.94 -5.26 8.15
CA GLU A 195 -18.57 -6.31 8.94
C GLU A 195 -18.01 -6.36 10.37
N ILE A 196 -16.70 -6.34 10.53
CA ILE A 196 -16.03 -6.33 11.83
C ILE A 196 -16.45 -5.11 12.65
N CYS A 197 -16.39 -3.91 12.07
CA CYS A 197 -16.74 -2.68 12.77
C CYS A 197 -18.22 -2.66 13.18
N ASN A 198 -19.12 -3.11 12.32
CA ASN A 198 -20.55 -3.16 12.63
C ASN A 198 -20.84 -4.16 13.76
N SER A 199 -20.20 -5.33 13.72
CA SER A 199 -20.40 -6.39 14.71
C SER A 199 -19.84 -6.00 16.08
N TRP A 200 -18.63 -5.45 16.14
CA TRP A 200 -17.91 -5.21 17.40
C TRP A 200 -18.19 -3.84 18.03
N LEU A 201 -18.37 -2.81 17.19
CA LEU A 201 -18.55 -1.43 17.64
C LEU A 201 -19.98 -0.90 17.42
N GLY A 202 -20.88 -1.74 16.91
CA GLY A 202 -22.28 -1.39 16.68
C GLY A 202 -22.45 -0.17 15.75
N ARG A 203 -23.45 0.69 16.03
CA ARG A 203 -23.77 1.87 15.19
C ARG A 203 -22.63 2.87 15.09
N VAL A 204 -21.85 3.05 16.14
CA VAL A 204 -20.67 3.91 16.11
C VAL A 204 -19.60 3.33 15.18
N GLY A 205 -19.39 2.01 15.26
CA GLY A 205 -18.51 1.29 14.36
C GLY A 205 -18.88 1.42 12.89
N ALA A 206 -20.18 1.36 12.56
CA ALA A 206 -20.67 1.57 11.21
C ALA A 206 -20.26 2.95 10.64
N VAL A 207 -20.46 4.01 11.42
CA VAL A 207 -20.08 5.37 11.01
C VAL A 207 -18.56 5.50 10.87
N LEU A 208 -17.79 4.94 11.81
CA LEU A 208 -16.33 4.95 11.78
C LEU A 208 -15.78 4.12 10.61
N ALA A 209 -16.42 2.98 10.28
CA ALA A 209 -16.05 2.19 9.12
C ALA A 209 -16.23 2.98 7.82
N ILE A 210 -17.35 3.68 7.66
CA ILE A 210 -17.56 4.55 6.49
C ILE A 210 -16.48 5.63 6.42
N LEU A 211 -16.21 6.33 7.51
CA LEU A 211 -15.20 7.39 7.55
C LEU A 211 -13.77 6.85 7.33
N GLY A 212 -13.42 5.74 7.96
CA GLY A 212 -12.09 5.14 7.85
C GLY A 212 -11.88 4.40 6.53
N VAL A 213 -12.82 3.51 6.16
CA VAL A 213 -12.67 2.62 5.00
C VAL A 213 -13.01 3.31 3.68
N VAL A 214 -13.83 4.35 3.69
CA VAL A 214 -14.18 5.12 2.48
C VAL A 214 -13.29 6.35 2.35
N ALA A 215 -13.28 7.20 3.36
CA ALA A 215 -12.62 8.51 3.24
C ALA A 215 -11.08 8.39 3.22
N CYS A 216 -10.50 7.48 3.99
CA CYS A 216 -9.05 7.31 4.06
C CYS A 216 -8.43 6.83 2.74
N PRO A 217 -8.95 5.79 2.07
CA PRO A 217 -8.48 5.44 0.73
C PRO A 217 -8.69 6.55 -0.31
N ILE A 218 -9.81 7.29 -0.25
CA ILE A 218 -10.05 8.42 -1.16
C ILE A 218 -8.96 9.49 -1.00
N THR A 219 -8.57 9.82 0.23
CA THR A 219 -7.48 10.81 0.46
C THR A 219 -6.13 10.27 -0.02
N SER A 220 -5.87 8.98 0.15
CA SER A 220 -4.65 8.32 -0.35
C SER A 220 -4.62 8.28 -1.88
N GLY A 221 -5.76 8.02 -2.53
CA GLY A 221 -5.90 8.08 -3.97
C GLY A 221 -5.66 9.48 -4.53
N ASP A 222 -6.17 10.54 -3.87
CA ASP A 222 -5.86 11.93 -4.25
C ASP A 222 -4.35 12.18 -4.24
N THR A 223 -3.65 11.76 -3.20
CA THR A 223 -2.20 11.95 -3.13
C THR A 223 -1.45 11.11 -4.17
N ALA A 224 -1.91 9.90 -4.48
CA ALA A 224 -1.33 9.05 -5.51
C ALA A 224 -1.46 9.71 -6.91
N PHE A 225 -2.65 10.11 -7.30
CA PHE A 225 -2.87 10.78 -8.59
C PHE A 225 -2.17 12.13 -8.69
N ARG A 226 -2.09 12.88 -7.59
CA ARG A 226 -1.35 14.14 -7.53
C ARG A 226 0.16 13.93 -7.70
N SER A 227 0.73 12.91 -7.06
CA SER A 227 2.12 12.52 -7.23
C SER A 227 2.40 12.05 -8.66
N MET A 228 1.51 11.24 -9.24
CA MET A 228 1.59 10.81 -10.64
C MET A 228 1.59 12.00 -11.59
N ARG A 229 0.66 12.94 -11.43
CA ARG A 229 0.62 14.17 -12.23
C ARG A 229 1.93 14.94 -12.16
N LEU A 230 2.52 15.10 -10.96
CA LEU A 230 3.78 15.82 -10.78
C LEU A 230 4.95 15.10 -11.46
N ILE A 231 5.01 13.77 -11.35
CA ILE A 231 6.04 12.95 -11.99
C ILE A 231 5.92 13.04 -13.52
N VAL A 232 4.72 12.90 -14.06
CA VAL A 232 4.44 13.01 -15.51
C VAL A 232 4.76 14.42 -16.01
N ALA A 233 4.30 15.46 -15.31
CA ALA A 233 4.58 16.84 -15.67
C ALA A 233 6.09 17.15 -15.67
N GLN A 234 6.83 16.60 -14.70
CA GLN A 234 8.30 16.76 -14.65
C GLN A 234 8.99 16.00 -15.78
N ALA A 235 8.50 14.82 -16.17
CA ALA A 235 9.04 14.04 -17.27
C ALA A 235 8.93 14.79 -18.60
N PHE A 236 7.77 15.39 -18.85
CA PHE A 236 7.48 16.16 -20.06
C PHE A 236 7.80 17.67 -19.95
N ARG A 237 8.38 18.11 -18.82
CA ARG A 237 8.72 19.51 -18.54
C ARG A 237 7.53 20.48 -18.59
N PHE A 238 6.33 20.01 -18.27
CA PHE A 238 5.14 20.87 -18.19
C PHE A 238 5.10 21.68 -16.90
N SER A 239 4.91 23.00 -17.01
CA SER A 239 4.73 23.86 -15.86
C SER A 239 3.38 23.57 -15.19
N GLN A 240 3.36 23.38 -13.88
CA GLN A 240 2.15 23.13 -13.08
C GLN A 240 1.59 24.38 -12.38
N LYS A 241 2.05 25.57 -12.78
CA LYS A 241 1.62 26.85 -12.17
C LYS A 241 0.16 27.21 -12.55
N LYS A 242 -0.23 26.99 -13.83
CA LYS A 242 -1.56 27.29 -14.35
C LYS A 242 -2.53 26.12 -14.12
N LEU A 243 -3.79 26.41 -13.78
CA LEU A 243 -4.84 25.40 -13.60
C LEU A 243 -5.05 24.55 -14.87
N VAL A 244 -5.06 25.18 -16.03
CA VAL A 244 -5.21 24.48 -17.32
C VAL A 244 -4.10 23.44 -17.50
N SER A 245 -2.84 23.78 -17.19
CA SER A 245 -1.72 22.83 -17.29
C SER A 245 -1.84 21.66 -16.33
N ARG A 246 -2.49 21.85 -15.17
CA ARG A 246 -2.78 20.75 -14.24
C ARG A 246 -3.84 19.83 -14.83
N LEU A 247 -4.91 20.36 -15.40
CA LEU A 247 -6.00 19.57 -16.01
C LEU A 247 -5.52 18.80 -17.23
N VAL A 248 -4.73 19.42 -18.11
CA VAL A 248 -4.16 18.76 -19.31
C VAL A 248 -3.38 17.50 -18.96
N VAL A 249 -2.68 17.49 -17.83
CA VAL A 249 -1.94 16.30 -17.38
C VAL A 249 -2.85 15.34 -16.60
N SER A 250 -3.76 15.86 -15.77
CA SER A 250 -4.59 15.02 -14.89
C SER A 250 -5.73 14.31 -15.61
N VAL A 251 -6.39 14.95 -16.57
CA VAL A 251 -7.54 14.36 -17.27
C VAL A 251 -7.19 13.07 -17.99
N PRO A 252 -6.11 12.97 -18.80
CA PRO A 252 -5.70 11.69 -19.39
C PRO A 252 -5.41 10.62 -18.34
N ILE A 253 -4.79 11.00 -17.20
CA ILE A 253 -4.52 10.07 -16.09
C ILE A 253 -5.84 9.51 -15.53
N PHE A 254 -6.83 10.39 -15.29
CA PHE A 254 -8.13 9.97 -14.76
C PHE A 254 -8.92 9.12 -15.76
N VAL A 255 -8.84 9.41 -17.05
CA VAL A 255 -9.47 8.57 -18.08
C VAL A 255 -8.87 7.16 -18.08
N VAL A 256 -7.54 7.05 -18.06
CA VAL A 256 -6.86 5.75 -17.98
C VAL A 256 -7.22 5.05 -16.68
N ALA A 257 -7.20 5.75 -15.55
CA ALA A 257 -7.57 5.19 -14.25
C ALA A 257 -9.01 4.68 -14.23
N TYR A 258 -9.95 5.43 -14.81
CA TYR A 258 -11.35 5.03 -14.91
C TYR A 258 -11.51 3.73 -15.72
N VAL A 259 -10.84 3.62 -16.86
CA VAL A 259 -10.85 2.38 -17.65
C VAL A 259 -10.25 1.21 -16.85
N CYS A 260 -9.17 1.44 -16.11
CA CYS A 260 -8.57 0.41 -15.26
C CYS A 260 -9.47 -0.02 -14.09
N CYS A 261 -10.43 0.81 -13.65
CA CYS A 261 -11.38 0.42 -12.59
C CYS A 261 -12.29 -0.75 -12.95
N PHE A 262 -12.44 -1.06 -14.24
CA PHE A 262 -13.20 -2.21 -14.72
C PHE A 262 -12.38 -3.51 -14.84
N MET A 263 -11.10 -3.46 -14.52
CA MET A 263 -10.26 -4.65 -14.42
C MET A 263 -10.52 -5.37 -13.10
N ASP A 264 -10.19 -6.68 -13.07
CA ASP A 264 -10.28 -7.46 -11.84
C ASP A 264 -9.43 -6.86 -10.71
N PHE A 265 -10.07 -6.55 -9.58
CA PHE A 265 -9.45 -5.91 -8.42
C PHE A 265 -8.27 -6.74 -7.87
N SER A 266 -8.42 -8.07 -7.79
CA SER A 266 -7.39 -8.94 -7.23
C SER A 266 -6.11 -8.91 -8.05
N THR A 267 -6.24 -8.82 -9.36
CA THR A 267 -5.13 -8.69 -10.31
C THR A 267 -4.41 -7.34 -10.12
N ILE A 268 -5.17 -6.23 -10.08
CA ILE A 268 -4.59 -4.89 -9.85
C ILE A 268 -3.87 -4.86 -8.50
N TRP A 269 -4.45 -5.44 -7.46
CA TRP A 269 -3.88 -5.47 -6.12
C TRP A 269 -2.53 -6.21 -6.07
N LYS A 270 -2.39 -7.30 -6.80
CA LYS A 270 -1.11 -8.04 -6.94
C LYS A 270 -0.05 -7.20 -7.64
N TYR A 271 -0.42 -6.47 -8.71
CA TYR A 271 0.51 -5.54 -9.37
C TYR A 271 0.91 -4.38 -8.45
N VAL A 272 0.00 -3.85 -7.64
CA VAL A 272 0.31 -2.85 -6.62
C VAL A 272 1.35 -3.40 -5.64
N GLY A 273 1.15 -4.61 -5.12
CA GLY A 273 2.04 -5.24 -4.17
C GLY A 273 3.47 -5.37 -4.69
N ILE A 274 3.66 -6.02 -5.84
CA ILE A 274 5.01 -6.22 -6.40
C ILE A 274 5.68 -4.92 -6.84
N SER A 275 4.92 -4.01 -7.46
CA SER A 275 5.45 -2.72 -7.88
C SER A 275 5.88 -1.87 -6.69
N ASN A 276 5.13 -1.93 -5.60
CA ASN A 276 5.46 -1.29 -4.34
C ASN A 276 6.77 -1.82 -3.77
N GLN A 277 6.96 -3.16 -3.76
CA GLN A 277 8.20 -3.78 -3.29
C GLN A 277 9.41 -3.43 -4.15
N ILE A 278 9.27 -3.44 -5.48
CA ILE A 278 10.37 -3.05 -6.38
C ILE A 278 10.79 -1.60 -6.11
N LEU A 279 9.83 -0.68 -5.96
CA LEU A 279 10.14 0.72 -5.68
C LEU A 279 10.79 0.89 -4.30
N ALA A 280 10.31 0.16 -3.28
CA ALA A 280 10.92 0.13 -1.96
C ALA A 280 12.38 -0.35 -2.02
N THR A 281 12.65 -1.43 -2.75
CA THR A 281 13.99 -1.99 -2.96
C THR A 281 14.94 -0.96 -3.56
N VAL A 282 14.53 -0.30 -4.66
CA VAL A 282 15.33 0.75 -5.31
C VAL A 282 15.58 1.93 -4.36
N THR A 283 14.58 2.30 -3.57
CA THR A 283 14.70 3.39 -2.59
C THR A 283 15.69 3.04 -1.49
N LEU A 284 15.63 1.83 -0.95
CA LEU A 284 16.57 1.36 0.08
C LEU A 284 18.01 1.32 -0.44
N TRP A 285 18.25 0.80 -1.65
CA TRP A 285 19.59 0.87 -2.27
C TRP A 285 20.08 2.30 -2.48
N THR A 286 19.19 3.22 -2.84
CA THR A 286 19.52 4.65 -2.99
C THR A 286 19.87 5.26 -1.63
N ALA A 287 19.09 4.97 -0.59
CA ALA A 287 19.35 5.42 0.77
C ALA A 287 20.65 4.83 1.33
N ALA A 288 20.92 3.54 1.09
CA ALA A 288 22.20 2.91 1.44
C ALA A 288 23.40 3.61 0.78
N ALA A 289 23.26 3.93 -0.51
CA ALA A 289 24.33 4.66 -1.23
C ALA A 289 24.52 6.08 -0.69
N PHE A 290 23.46 6.77 -0.30
CA PHE A 290 23.53 8.09 0.33
C PHE A 290 24.22 8.03 1.69
N LEU A 291 23.84 7.08 2.55
CA LEU A 291 24.45 6.91 3.87
C LEU A 291 25.95 6.56 3.77
N ALA A 292 26.29 5.60 2.89
CA ALA A 292 27.68 5.22 2.65
C ALA A 292 28.55 6.41 2.18
N ARG A 293 28.02 7.23 1.26
CA ARG A 293 28.71 8.45 0.81
C ARG A 293 28.86 9.52 1.88
N SER A 294 27.93 9.56 2.82
CA SER A 294 27.94 10.48 3.96
C SER A 294 28.78 9.97 5.13
N GLY A 295 29.50 8.85 4.99
CA GLY A 295 30.28 8.24 6.06
C GLY A 295 29.46 7.67 7.21
N LYS A 296 28.15 7.44 7.00
CA LYS A 296 27.22 6.91 8.00
C LYS A 296 27.04 5.40 7.84
N VAL A 297 26.54 4.75 8.89
CA VAL A 297 26.24 3.31 8.89
C VAL A 297 25.16 3.02 7.85
N HIS A 298 25.55 2.42 6.74
CA HIS A 298 24.63 2.11 5.64
C HIS A 298 23.94 0.75 5.76
N TRP A 299 24.43 -0.15 6.63
CA TRP A 299 23.93 -1.52 6.76
C TRP A 299 22.45 -1.57 7.17
N ILE A 300 21.98 -0.59 7.92
CA ILE A 300 20.56 -0.45 8.28
C ILE A 300 19.62 -0.40 7.06
N MET A 301 20.10 0.11 5.92
CA MET A 301 19.37 0.11 4.65
C MET A 301 19.80 -1.02 3.72
N THR A 302 21.07 -1.42 3.77
CA THR A 302 21.63 -2.43 2.86
C THR A 302 21.07 -3.82 3.13
N VAL A 303 20.93 -4.23 4.40
CA VAL A 303 20.39 -5.56 4.73
C VAL A 303 18.91 -5.68 4.28
N PRO A 304 18.01 -4.78 4.62
CA PRO A 304 16.64 -4.82 4.07
C PRO A 304 16.61 -4.74 2.53
N ALA A 305 17.49 -3.94 1.90
CA ALA A 305 17.55 -3.85 0.46
C ALA A 305 17.93 -5.18 -0.22
N MET A 306 18.87 -5.91 0.37
CA MET A 306 19.24 -7.26 -0.09
C MET A 306 18.06 -8.22 0.02
N PHE A 307 17.42 -8.27 1.19
CA PHE A 307 16.27 -9.12 1.42
C PHE A 307 15.12 -8.83 0.44
N LEU A 308 14.77 -7.55 0.26
CA LEU A 308 13.73 -7.19 -0.70
C LEU A 308 14.13 -7.42 -2.16
N THR A 309 15.43 -7.39 -2.48
CA THR A 309 15.92 -7.80 -3.81
C THR A 309 15.63 -9.27 -4.06
N ASP A 310 15.92 -10.13 -3.08
CA ASP A 310 15.62 -11.56 -3.15
C ASP A 310 14.11 -11.79 -3.32
N VAL A 311 13.28 -11.18 -2.47
CA VAL A 311 11.81 -11.25 -2.56
C VAL A 311 11.31 -10.82 -3.94
N CYS A 312 11.76 -9.68 -4.47
CA CYS A 312 11.28 -9.17 -5.76
C CYS A 312 11.69 -10.07 -6.93
N VAL A 313 12.94 -10.52 -6.97
CA VAL A 313 13.44 -11.37 -8.06
C VAL A 313 12.80 -12.75 -7.99
N CYS A 314 12.71 -13.34 -6.80
CA CYS A 314 12.02 -14.61 -6.60
C CYS A 314 10.55 -14.50 -7.04
N TYR A 315 9.82 -13.45 -6.65
CA TYR A 315 8.44 -13.23 -7.08
C TYR A 315 8.31 -13.15 -8.60
N LEU A 316 9.16 -12.36 -9.26
CA LEU A 316 9.13 -12.23 -10.72
C LEU A 316 9.41 -13.55 -11.44
N CYS A 317 10.23 -14.42 -10.85
CA CYS A 317 10.47 -15.77 -11.40
C CYS A 317 9.28 -16.71 -11.19
N VAL A 318 8.68 -16.74 -10.00
CA VAL A 318 7.74 -17.80 -9.58
C VAL A 318 6.28 -17.44 -9.84
N ALA A 319 5.92 -16.16 -9.73
CA ALA A 319 4.53 -15.73 -9.88
C ALA A 319 3.95 -16.09 -11.26
N PRO A 320 2.65 -16.38 -11.35
CA PRO A 320 1.97 -16.66 -12.61
C PRO A 320 2.08 -15.52 -13.63
N TYR A 321 2.03 -15.85 -14.93
CA TYR A 321 2.07 -14.85 -16.02
C TYR A 321 0.99 -13.76 -15.88
N LYS A 322 -0.21 -14.11 -15.39
CA LYS A 322 -1.34 -13.18 -15.19
C LYS A 322 -1.02 -12.03 -14.22
N VAL A 323 -0.04 -12.19 -13.35
CA VAL A 323 0.37 -11.20 -12.36
C VAL A 323 1.81 -10.72 -12.56
N GLY A 324 2.32 -10.86 -13.78
CA GLY A 324 3.62 -10.32 -14.19
C GLY A 324 4.83 -11.18 -13.82
N GLY A 325 4.63 -12.44 -13.45
CA GLY A 325 5.71 -13.40 -13.21
C GLY A 325 6.05 -14.25 -14.41
N LEU A 326 7.04 -15.13 -14.26
CA LEU A 326 7.54 -16.03 -15.30
C LEU A 326 7.10 -17.49 -15.10
N ALA A 327 6.32 -17.78 -14.06
CA ALA A 327 5.82 -19.11 -13.68
C ALA A 327 6.91 -20.20 -13.65
N MET A 328 8.12 -19.83 -13.19
CA MET A 328 9.25 -20.74 -13.05
C MET A 328 9.13 -21.58 -11.77
N PRO A 329 9.84 -22.74 -11.70
CA PRO A 329 9.90 -23.53 -10.46
C PRO A 329 10.45 -22.72 -9.28
N GLN A 330 9.93 -22.98 -8.06
CA GLN A 330 10.32 -22.28 -6.83
C GLN A 330 11.82 -22.28 -6.58
N VAL A 331 12.49 -23.41 -6.84
CA VAL A 331 13.95 -23.54 -6.65
C VAL A 331 14.70 -22.53 -7.54
N VAL A 332 14.27 -22.35 -8.77
CA VAL A 332 14.88 -21.38 -9.70
C VAL A 332 14.66 -19.95 -9.20
N GLY A 333 13.47 -19.63 -8.71
CA GLY A 333 13.17 -18.33 -8.11
C GLY A 333 14.04 -18.03 -6.90
N ASN A 334 14.16 -18.98 -5.97
CA ASN A 334 14.98 -18.81 -4.76
C ASN A 334 16.45 -18.59 -5.11
N VAL A 335 17.01 -19.42 -6.00
CA VAL A 335 18.42 -19.28 -6.42
C VAL A 335 18.64 -17.93 -7.13
N ALA A 336 17.75 -17.56 -8.05
CA ALA A 336 17.86 -16.30 -8.79
C ALA A 336 17.79 -15.09 -7.86
N GLY A 337 16.89 -15.12 -6.86
CA GLY A 337 16.73 -14.05 -5.88
C GLY A 337 17.99 -13.87 -5.03
N ILE A 338 18.50 -14.96 -4.45
CA ILE A 338 19.72 -14.94 -3.65
C ILE A 338 20.92 -14.45 -4.47
N VAL A 339 21.11 -14.98 -5.68
CA VAL A 339 22.22 -14.56 -6.57
C VAL A 339 22.11 -13.06 -6.89
N ALA A 340 20.92 -12.57 -7.21
CA ALA A 340 20.69 -11.15 -7.50
C ALA A 340 21.00 -10.26 -6.29
N ALA A 341 20.57 -10.67 -5.07
CA ALA A 341 20.82 -9.92 -3.84
C ALA A 341 22.32 -9.79 -3.56
N PHE A 342 23.07 -10.88 -3.66
CA PHE A 342 24.53 -10.85 -3.45
C PHE A 342 25.28 -10.14 -4.58
N ALA A 343 24.83 -10.27 -5.83
CA ALA A 343 25.41 -9.54 -6.97
C ALA A 343 25.26 -8.02 -6.81
N LEU A 344 24.07 -7.56 -6.38
CA LEU A 344 23.85 -6.14 -6.10
C LEU A 344 24.66 -5.65 -4.90
N LEU A 345 24.81 -6.45 -3.85
CA LEU A 345 25.69 -6.13 -2.72
C LEU A 345 27.14 -5.98 -3.18
N ALA A 346 27.66 -6.95 -3.93
CA ALA A 346 29.03 -6.90 -4.45
C ALA A 346 29.25 -5.65 -5.32
N LEU A 347 28.30 -5.34 -6.21
CA LEU A 347 28.35 -4.16 -7.06
C LEU A 347 28.32 -2.85 -6.22
N PHE A 348 27.46 -2.81 -5.18
CA PHE A 348 27.37 -1.68 -4.27
C PHE A 348 28.69 -1.45 -3.54
N LEU A 349 29.24 -2.47 -2.88
CA LEU A 349 30.50 -2.39 -2.14
C LEU A 349 31.68 -2.03 -3.06
N TYR A 350 31.74 -2.62 -4.26
CA TYR A 350 32.78 -2.29 -5.24
C TYR A 350 32.73 -0.81 -5.65
N LYS A 351 31.52 -0.27 -5.91
CA LYS A 351 31.39 1.15 -6.27
C LYS A 351 31.65 2.09 -5.09
N MET A 352 31.42 1.66 -3.86
CA MET A 352 31.72 2.48 -2.67
C MET A 352 33.22 2.51 -2.37
N ARG A 353 33.97 1.41 -2.65
CA ARG A 353 35.45 1.36 -2.47
C ARG A 353 36.21 2.19 -3.50
N ARG A 354 35.67 2.39 -4.70
CA ARG A 354 36.34 3.13 -5.78
C ARG A 354 36.21 4.66 -5.71
N ARG A 355 35.55 5.16 -4.71
CA ARG A 355 35.37 6.59 -4.45
C ARG A 355 35.86 6.97 -3.07
#